data_b9d22b0dd0489d9948460e76f1c1d487
#
_entry.id   b9d22b0dd0489d9948460e76f1c1d487
#
_cell.length_a   1.000
_cell.length_b   1.000
_cell.length_c   1.000
_cell.angle_alpha   90.00
_cell.angle_beta   90.00
_cell.angle_gamma   90.00
#
_symmetry.space_group_name_H-M   'P 1'
#
loop_
_entity.id
_entity.type
_entity.pdbx_description
1 polymer ?
#
loop_
_entity_poly.entity_id
_entity_poly.type
_entity_poly.pdbx_seq_one_letter_code
_entity_poly.pdbx_strand_id
1 'polypeptide(L)'
;MNLGGGNHLEIGFDEFSHEYHRYIYKVEHCNADWSPSTEIFESDYMNGFNGEPIEDYEKSFNTTVLYTHYSLRIPNENISLKLSGNYKLTVYNDEGDEPVPVLTACFSLVEPGVGIGATVSTNTDIDFNKSHQQVDFSVNYGLVKVIDPHRELKTVVMQNRRWDNCVVNPKPNIQAANKIEFTHNRQLIFPAGNEYHKFEILDVHVPTLNVDRMEWFDPYYHATLYPNQTARNYLYDEDQNGAFIIRNSDDEDVATTCDYVFTHFTLKSPQLPGGEVYLNGEWTYNRF
;
A
#
# COMPACT_ATOMS: atom_id res chain seq x y z
N MET A 1 10.72 1.92 5.70
CA MET A 1 11.99 1.25 6.06
C MET A 1 12.94 2.29 6.64
N ASN A 2 13.76 1.98 7.64
CA ASN A 2 14.71 2.95 8.22
C ASN A 2 16.08 2.82 7.57
N LEU A 3 16.71 3.95 7.20
CA LEU A 3 18.06 3.97 6.67
C LEU A 3 19.04 3.45 7.73
N GLY A 4 19.91 2.50 7.35
CA GLY A 4 20.83 1.84 8.29
C GLY A 4 20.18 0.89 9.30
N GLY A 5 18.87 0.71 9.26
CA GLY A 5 18.16 -0.32 10.01
C GLY A 5 18.36 -1.70 9.39
N GLY A 6 18.28 -2.74 10.20
CA GLY A 6 18.37 -4.13 9.70
C GLY A 6 17.14 -4.61 8.92
N ASN A 7 16.17 -3.73 8.66
CA ASN A 7 14.95 -4.05 7.93
C ASN A 7 15.20 -4.00 6.41
N HIS A 8 14.60 -4.90 5.68
CA HIS A 8 14.60 -4.95 4.22
C HIS A 8 13.19 -4.77 3.68
N LEU A 9 13.11 -4.28 2.46
CA LEU A 9 11.90 -4.33 1.64
C LEU A 9 11.87 -5.71 0.99
N GLU A 10 10.73 -6.36 1.02
CA GLU A 10 10.46 -7.59 0.30
C GLU A 10 9.33 -7.35 -0.69
N ILE A 11 9.56 -7.70 -1.93
CA ILE A 11 8.61 -7.60 -3.02
C ILE A 11 8.47 -8.99 -3.60
N GLY A 12 7.26 -9.54 -3.52
CA GLY A 12 6.90 -10.79 -4.18
C GLY A 12 5.88 -10.51 -5.29
N PHE A 13 5.95 -11.24 -6.36
CA PHE A 13 4.93 -11.24 -7.41
C PHE A 13 4.87 -12.59 -8.13
N ASP A 14 3.69 -12.91 -8.63
CA ASP A 14 3.43 -14.14 -9.33
C ASP A 14 3.22 -13.89 -10.82
N GLU A 15 3.85 -14.71 -11.63
CA GLU A 15 3.58 -14.80 -13.05
C GLU A 15 2.76 -16.06 -13.35
N PHE A 16 1.67 -15.93 -14.08
CA PHE A 16 0.81 -17.06 -14.47
C PHE A 16 1.44 -17.89 -15.59
N SER A 17 2.63 -18.41 -15.30
CA SER A 17 3.40 -19.32 -16.11
C SER A 17 4.19 -20.24 -15.17
N HIS A 18 4.36 -21.49 -15.56
CA HIS A 18 5.18 -22.46 -14.80
C HIS A 18 6.59 -22.57 -15.39
N GLU A 19 7.03 -21.55 -16.11
CA GLU A 19 8.34 -21.43 -16.72
C GLU A 19 9.10 -20.25 -16.11
N TYR A 20 10.42 -20.32 -16.12
CA TYR A 20 11.25 -19.18 -15.73
C TYR A 20 11.28 -18.15 -16.84
N HIS A 21 10.99 -16.89 -16.47
CA HIS A 21 11.21 -15.73 -17.32
C HIS A 21 12.18 -14.76 -16.67
N ARG A 22 12.96 -14.08 -17.48
CA ARG A 22 13.97 -13.16 -17.00
C ARG A 22 13.35 -11.81 -16.65
N TYR A 23 13.40 -11.46 -15.36
CA TYR A 23 13.06 -10.15 -14.85
C TYR A 23 14.29 -9.43 -14.34
N ILE A 24 14.38 -8.13 -14.65
CA ILE A 24 15.35 -7.21 -14.07
C ILE A 24 14.64 -6.12 -13.29
N TYR A 25 15.33 -5.47 -12.34
CA TYR A 25 14.75 -4.39 -11.59
C TYR A 25 15.60 -3.12 -11.63
N LYS A 26 14.93 -1.97 -11.49
CA LYS A 26 15.55 -0.65 -11.37
C LYS A 26 14.97 0.08 -10.17
N VAL A 27 15.85 0.75 -9.42
CA VAL A 27 15.49 1.57 -8.26
C VAL A 27 15.83 3.02 -8.58
N GLU A 28 14.83 3.90 -8.44
CA GLU A 28 14.94 5.31 -8.73
C GLU A 28 14.58 6.12 -7.49
N HIS A 29 15.44 7.09 -7.11
CA HIS A 29 15.13 8.01 -6.03
C HIS A 29 14.17 9.09 -6.51
N CYS A 30 13.17 9.42 -5.67
CA CYS A 30 12.12 10.37 -5.98
C CYS A 30 12.06 11.51 -4.95
N ASN A 31 11.61 12.66 -5.41
CA ASN A 31 11.27 13.81 -4.59
C ASN A 31 10.01 13.53 -3.73
N ALA A 32 9.64 14.47 -2.87
CA ALA A 32 8.46 14.35 -2.00
C ALA A 32 7.13 14.20 -2.76
N ASP A 33 7.07 14.63 -4.00
CA ASP A 33 5.91 14.50 -4.90
C ASP A 33 5.98 13.27 -5.83
N TRP A 34 6.92 12.36 -5.55
CA TRP A 34 7.18 11.14 -6.34
C TRP A 34 7.72 11.38 -7.76
N SER A 35 8.06 12.61 -8.11
CA SER A 35 8.82 12.88 -9.34
C SER A 35 10.26 12.38 -9.19
N PRO A 36 10.91 11.88 -10.26
CA PRO A 36 12.31 11.47 -10.21
C PRO A 36 13.22 12.61 -9.71
N SER A 37 14.20 12.29 -8.88
CA SER A 37 15.20 13.25 -8.38
C SER A 37 16.30 13.45 -9.41
N THR A 38 16.10 14.41 -10.30
CA THR A 38 17.02 14.67 -11.43
C THR A 38 18.29 15.44 -11.03
N GLU A 39 18.36 15.94 -9.80
CA GLU A 39 19.47 16.74 -9.29
C GLU A 39 20.60 15.91 -8.65
N ILE A 40 20.36 14.59 -8.49
CA ILE A 40 21.33 13.65 -7.90
C ILE A 40 21.60 12.51 -8.88
N PHE A 41 22.81 11.96 -8.83
CA PHE A 41 23.20 10.81 -9.62
C PHE A 41 22.81 9.50 -8.91
N GLU A 42 22.71 8.42 -9.68
CA GLU A 42 22.43 7.08 -9.15
C GLU A 42 23.44 6.69 -8.05
N SER A 43 24.71 7.00 -8.26
CA SER A 43 25.77 6.75 -7.27
C SER A 43 25.64 7.55 -5.97
N ASP A 44 24.81 8.59 -5.91
CA ASP A 44 24.62 9.37 -4.69
C ASP A 44 23.64 8.69 -3.73
N TYR A 45 22.61 8.01 -4.26
CA TYR A 45 21.56 7.38 -3.45
C TYR A 45 21.69 5.86 -3.34
N MET A 46 22.52 5.21 -4.19
CA MET A 46 22.62 3.77 -4.24
C MET A 46 24.08 3.31 -4.42
N ASN A 47 24.44 2.16 -3.83
CA ASN A 47 25.58 1.37 -4.24
C ASN A 47 25.07 0.21 -5.11
N GLY A 48 25.86 -0.20 -6.10
CA GLY A 48 25.46 -1.21 -7.10
C GLY A 48 24.95 -0.57 -8.37
N PHE A 49 24.26 -1.34 -9.20
CA PHE A 49 23.79 -0.91 -10.50
C PHE A 49 22.33 -1.34 -10.73
N ASN A 50 21.61 -0.54 -11.47
CA ASN A 50 20.28 -0.89 -11.97
C ASN A 50 20.36 -1.90 -13.13
N GLY A 51 19.33 -2.74 -13.26
CA GLY A 51 19.26 -3.74 -14.31
C GLY A 51 19.74 -5.13 -13.88
N GLU A 52 19.94 -5.33 -12.57
CA GLU A 52 20.25 -6.66 -12.03
C GLU A 52 19.06 -7.62 -12.20
N PRO A 53 19.30 -8.91 -12.46
CA PRO A 53 18.25 -9.89 -12.59
C PRO A 53 17.63 -10.26 -11.21
N ILE A 54 16.38 -10.70 -11.24
CA ILE A 54 15.72 -11.36 -10.11
C ILE A 54 15.96 -12.87 -10.27
N GLU A 55 16.82 -13.42 -9.41
CA GLU A 55 17.23 -14.82 -9.47
C GLU A 55 16.49 -15.71 -8.45
N ASP A 56 15.82 -15.10 -7.49
CA ASP A 56 15.05 -15.81 -6.46
C ASP A 56 13.62 -16.03 -6.99
N TYR A 57 13.34 -17.28 -7.37
CA TYR A 57 12.04 -17.70 -7.85
C TYR A 57 11.72 -19.14 -7.51
N GLU A 58 10.45 -19.41 -7.30
CA GLU A 58 9.94 -20.76 -7.01
C GLU A 58 8.66 -21.03 -7.83
N LYS A 59 8.47 -22.27 -8.24
CA LYS A 59 7.26 -22.69 -8.97
C LYS A 59 6.17 -23.10 -8.00
N SER A 60 4.94 -22.75 -8.31
CA SER A 60 3.78 -23.18 -7.52
C SER A 60 3.68 -24.70 -7.46
N PHE A 61 3.27 -25.19 -6.31
CA PHE A 61 3.14 -26.62 -6.05
C PHE A 61 1.74 -26.97 -5.56
N ASN A 62 1.14 -28.00 -6.17
CA ASN A 62 -0.19 -28.49 -5.81
C ASN A 62 -1.32 -27.43 -5.92
N THR A 63 -1.15 -26.47 -6.83
CA THR A 63 -2.12 -25.44 -7.12
C THR A 63 -2.89 -25.72 -8.40
N THR A 64 -4.13 -25.25 -8.49
CA THR A 64 -4.97 -25.38 -9.69
C THR A 64 -4.51 -24.44 -10.79
N VAL A 65 -4.16 -23.21 -10.39
CA VAL A 65 -3.55 -22.23 -11.28
C VAL A 65 -2.04 -22.32 -11.12
N LEU A 66 -1.35 -22.62 -12.21
CA LEU A 66 0.11 -22.71 -12.21
C LEU A 66 0.72 -21.31 -12.33
N TYR A 67 1.67 -21.01 -11.44
CA TYR A 67 2.43 -19.75 -11.46
C TYR A 67 3.88 -19.97 -11.04
N THR A 68 4.70 -18.98 -11.32
CA THR A 68 6.06 -18.85 -10.79
C THR A 68 6.09 -17.63 -9.89
N HIS A 69 6.45 -17.82 -8.61
CA HIS A 69 6.64 -16.77 -7.63
C HIS A 69 8.07 -16.23 -7.73
N TYR A 70 8.20 -14.91 -7.84
CA TYR A 70 9.48 -14.20 -7.81
C TYR A 70 9.60 -13.38 -6.54
N SER A 71 10.77 -13.45 -5.90
CA SER A 71 11.09 -12.69 -4.69
C SER A 71 12.26 -11.75 -4.90
N LEU A 72 12.12 -10.53 -4.39
CA LEU A 72 13.19 -9.52 -4.42
C LEU A 72 13.31 -8.84 -3.06
N ARG A 73 14.50 -8.83 -2.49
CA ARG A 73 14.83 -8.09 -1.27
C ARG A 73 15.74 -6.90 -1.56
N ILE A 74 15.45 -5.76 -0.91
CA ILE A 74 16.30 -4.56 -0.94
C ILE A 74 16.54 -4.09 0.50
N PRO A 75 17.80 -3.89 0.96
CA PRO A 75 19.05 -4.16 0.23
C PRO A 75 19.33 -5.66 0.03
N ASN A 76 20.13 -5.96 -0.98
CA ASN A 76 20.65 -7.28 -1.28
C ASN A 76 22.16 -7.23 -1.57
N GLU A 77 22.74 -8.30 -2.09
CA GLU A 77 24.17 -8.38 -2.40
C GLU A 77 24.59 -7.40 -3.50
N ASN A 78 23.68 -7.08 -4.43
CA ASN A 78 23.93 -6.24 -5.60
C ASN A 78 23.62 -4.77 -5.34
N ILE A 79 22.60 -4.46 -4.51
CA ILE A 79 22.12 -3.09 -4.29
C ILE A 79 21.95 -2.77 -2.81
N SER A 80 22.46 -1.61 -2.40
CA SER A 80 22.18 -1.00 -1.10
C SER A 80 21.89 0.50 -1.22
N LEU A 81 20.91 1.00 -0.45
CA LEU A 81 20.48 2.40 -0.49
C LEU A 81 21.23 3.23 0.56
N LYS A 82 21.66 4.45 0.18
CA LYS A 82 22.49 5.33 0.99
C LYS A 82 21.79 6.61 1.44
N LEU A 83 20.73 6.99 0.76
CA LEU A 83 20.04 8.26 0.99
C LEU A 83 18.59 7.98 1.41
N SER A 84 18.09 8.73 2.40
CA SER A 84 16.69 8.73 2.74
C SER A 84 15.84 9.44 1.67
N GLY A 85 14.60 9.07 1.52
CA GLY A 85 13.67 9.65 0.56
C GLY A 85 12.64 8.66 0.05
N ASN A 86 11.91 9.07 -0.96
CA ASN A 86 10.99 8.21 -1.68
C ASN A 86 11.72 7.46 -2.79
N TYR A 87 11.31 6.23 -3.02
CA TYR A 87 11.90 5.37 -4.03
C TYR A 87 10.82 4.68 -4.85
N LYS A 88 11.07 4.58 -6.13
CA LYS A 88 10.28 3.78 -7.06
C LYS A 88 11.14 2.62 -7.53
N LEU A 89 10.68 1.40 -7.29
CA LEU A 89 11.27 0.18 -7.83
C LEU A 89 10.38 -0.29 -8.98
N THR A 90 10.97 -0.47 -10.14
CA THR A 90 10.25 -0.98 -11.33
C THR A 90 10.90 -2.28 -11.78
N VAL A 91 10.07 -3.32 -11.91
CA VAL A 91 10.46 -4.61 -12.48
C VAL A 91 10.14 -4.61 -13.98
N TYR A 92 11.06 -5.13 -14.77
CA TYR A 92 10.94 -5.22 -16.21
C TYR A 92 11.08 -6.67 -16.66
N ASN A 93 10.23 -7.11 -17.57
CA ASN A 93 10.50 -8.30 -18.36
C ASN A 93 11.61 -7.99 -19.37
N ASP A 94 12.68 -8.80 -19.38
CA ASP A 94 13.91 -8.58 -20.14
C ASP A 94 14.12 -9.68 -21.21
N GLU A 95 13.05 -10.27 -21.72
CA GLU A 95 13.15 -11.33 -22.74
C GLU A 95 13.08 -10.80 -24.18
N GLY A 96 12.67 -9.55 -24.38
CA GLY A 96 12.54 -8.91 -25.68
C GLY A 96 13.73 -8.06 -26.08
N ASP A 97 13.59 -7.35 -27.21
CA ASP A 97 14.61 -6.40 -27.70
C ASP A 97 14.82 -5.22 -26.73
N GLU A 98 13.76 -4.83 -26.03
CA GLU A 98 13.77 -3.79 -24.99
C GLU A 98 13.04 -4.26 -23.73
N PRO A 99 13.55 -3.93 -22.53
CA PRO A 99 12.89 -4.27 -21.28
C PRO A 99 11.52 -3.59 -21.12
N VAL A 100 10.48 -4.37 -20.84
CA VAL A 100 9.10 -3.89 -20.70
C VAL A 100 8.74 -3.83 -19.21
N PRO A 101 8.29 -2.66 -18.68
CA PRO A 101 7.88 -2.55 -17.28
C PRO A 101 6.61 -3.37 -17.00
N VAL A 102 6.65 -4.21 -15.96
CA VAL A 102 5.54 -5.09 -15.59
C VAL A 102 4.99 -4.80 -14.20
N LEU A 103 5.82 -4.27 -13.28
CA LEU A 103 5.43 -3.96 -11.92
C LEU A 103 6.17 -2.72 -11.44
N THR A 104 5.49 -1.89 -10.63
CA THR A 104 6.12 -0.77 -9.92
C THR A 104 5.71 -0.78 -8.46
N ALA A 105 6.67 -0.76 -7.56
CA ALA A 105 6.49 -0.61 -6.13
C ALA A 105 7.08 0.72 -5.66
N CYS A 106 6.31 1.43 -4.81
CA CYS A 106 6.73 2.69 -4.22
C CYS A 106 6.97 2.50 -2.72
N PHE A 107 8.11 2.97 -2.22
CA PHE A 107 8.43 2.89 -0.80
C PHE A 107 9.24 4.10 -0.34
N SER A 108 9.34 4.30 0.99
CA SER A 108 10.14 5.37 1.57
C SER A 108 11.21 4.81 2.50
N LEU A 109 12.41 5.35 2.37
CA LEU A 109 13.53 5.12 3.26
C LEU A 109 13.67 6.31 4.21
N VAL A 110 13.56 6.06 5.51
CA VAL A 110 13.38 7.10 6.52
C VAL A 110 14.62 7.24 7.40
N GLU A 111 15.04 8.47 7.61
CA GLU A 111 15.93 8.86 8.73
C GLU A 111 15.09 9.56 9.79
N PRO A 112 15.07 9.05 11.04
CA PRO A 112 14.28 9.67 12.10
C PRO A 112 14.91 10.99 12.55
N GLY A 113 14.43 12.10 12.02
CA GLY A 113 14.88 13.45 12.36
C GLY A 113 13.75 14.39 12.77
N VAL A 114 12.51 13.93 12.62
CA VAL A 114 11.31 14.75 12.86
C VAL A 114 10.34 13.98 13.76
N GLY A 115 9.83 14.66 14.78
CA GLY A 115 8.79 14.14 15.66
C GLY A 115 7.40 14.57 15.17
N ILE A 116 6.46 13.64 15.07
CA ILE A 116 5.06 13.90 14.72
C ILE A 116 4.19 13.52 15.91
N GLY A 117 3.36 14.47 16.36
CA GLY A 117 2.27 14.22 17.28
C GLY A 117 0.95 14.45 16.56
N ALA A 118 0.02 13.50 16.62
CA ALA A 118 -1.27 13.61 15.96
C ALA A 118 -2.41 13.16 16.88
N THR A 119 -3.56 13.79 16.70
CA THR A 119 -4.81 13.45 17.40
C THR A 119 -5.93 13.42 16.36
N VAL A 120 -6.75 12.38 16.41
CA VAL A 120 -7.97 12.26 15.59
C VAL A 120 -9.18 12.41 16.51
N SER A 121 -10.13 13.23 16.12
CA SER A 121 -11.34 13.51 16.89
C SER A 121 -12.58 13.47 15.99
N THR A 122 -13.67 12.93 16.52
CA THR A 122 -15.02 13.02 15.93
C THR A 122 -15.76 14.31 16.28
N ASN A 123 -15.18 15.10 17.19
CA ASN A 123 -15.57 16.50 17.40
C ASN A 123 -14.81 17.36 16.41
N THR A 124 -15.47 17.68 15.29
CA THR A 124 -14.88 18.41 14.18
C THR A 124 -15.34 19.86 14.15
N ASP A 125 -14.70 20.71 13.35
CA ASP A 125 -15.10 22.10 13.15
C ASP A 125 -16.39 22.26 12.34
N ILE A 126 -16.98 21.17 11.85
CA ILE A 126 -18.21 21.18 11.06
C ILE A 126 -19.35 20.36 11.65
N ASP A 127 -19.04 19.32 12.44
CA ASP A 127 -20.04 18.51 13.12
C ASP A 127 -19.47 17.89 14.41
N PHE A 128 -20.35 17.32 15.22
CA PHE A 128 -20.01 16.67 16.47
C PHE A 128 -20.52 15.24 16.47
N ASN A 129 -19.59 14.26 16.50
CA ASN A 129 -19.91 12.82 16.53
C ASN A 129 -20.90 12.38 15.45
N LYS A 130 -20.75 12.87 14.22
CA LYS A 130 -21.66 12.54 13.12
C LYS A 130 -20.96 11.76 12.02
N SER A 131 -20.60 12.45 10.95
CA SER A 131 -20.15 11.87 9.69
C SER A 131 -18.72 12.20 9.31
N HIS A 132 -17.98 12.88 10.19
CA HIS A 132 -16.62 13.30 9.92
C HIS A 132 -15.70 13.05 11.12
N GLN A 133 -14.42 13.01 10.81
CA GLN A 133 -13.30 13.01 11.76
C GLN A 133 -12.29 14.06 11.34
N GLN A 134 -11.66 14.71 12.30
CA GLN A 134 -10.66 15.76 12.07
C GLN A 134 -9.34 15.36 12.67
N VAL A 135 -8.27 15.65 11.95
CA VAL A 135 -6.90 15.43 12.38
C VAL A 135 -6.29 16.76 12.80
N ASP A 136 -5.82 16.84 14.05
CA ASP A 136 -4.90 17.87 14.50
C ASP A 136 -3.52 17.23 14.65
N PHE A 137 -2.48 17.87 14.11
CA PHE A 137 -1.13 17.34 14.24
C PHE A 137 -0.07 18.44 14.36
N SER A 138 1.08 18.03 14.83
CA SER A 138 2.25 18.89 14.95
C SER A 138 3.50 18.20 14.43
N VAL A 139 4.40 18.98 13.88
CA VAL A 139 5.70 18.53 13.38
C VAL A 139 6.80 19.24 14.17
N ASN A 140 7.58 18.47 14.93
CA ASN A 140 8.76 18.96 15.65
C ASN A 140 10.01 18.58 14.85
N TYR A 141 10.72 19.60 14.37
CA TYR A 141 11.93 19.47 13.53
C TYR A 141 13.21 19.94 14.21
N GLY A 142 13.23 19.96 15.55
CA GLY A 142 14.38 20.46 16.31
C GLY A 142 15.68 19.69 16.11
N LEU A 143 15.64 18.50 15.55
CA LEU A 143 16.83 17.71 15.20
C LEU A 143 17.30 17.92 13.76
N VAL A 144 16.54 18.63 12.95
CA VAL A 144 16.86 18.90 11.54
C VAL A 144 17.00 20.40 11.33
N LYS A 145 18.01 20.82 10.57
CA LYS A 145 18.18 22.23 10.23
C LYS A 145 17.15 22.61 9.16
N VAL A 146 16.14 23.36 9.55
CA VAL A 146 15.09 23.91 8.69
C VAL A 146 15.16 25.43 8.78
N ILE A 147 15.29 26.11 7.64
CA ILE A 147 15.38 27.58 7.56
C ILE A 147 13.98 28.15 7.32
N ASP A 148 13.25 27.59 6.35
CA ASP A 148 11.88 27.98 6.01
C ASP A 148 10.96 26.76 6.08
N PRO A 149 10.29 26.51 7.22
CA PRO A 149 9.45 25.33 7.39
C PRO A 149 8.27 25.25 6.42
N HIS A 150 7.78 26.38 5.89
CA HIS A 150 6.70 26.38 4.90
C HIS A 150 7.11 25.89 3.53
N ARG A 151 8.39 26.02 3.19
CA ARG A 151 8.94 25.59 1.90
C ARG A 151 9.63 24.24 1.98
N GLU A 152 10.34 23.99 3.07
CA GLU A 152 11.22 22.84 3.22
C GLU A 152 10.49 21.60 3.82
N LEU A 153 9.50 21.83 4.69
CA LEU A 153 8.71 20.72 5.21
C LEU A 153 7.54 20.39 4.28
N LYS A 154 7.47 19.14 3.87
CA LYS A 154 6.37 18.59 3.07
C LYS A 154 5.58 17.61 3.91
N THR A 155 4.28 17.79 3.97
CA THR A 155 3.39 16.96 4.78
C THR A 155 2.30 16.36 3.92
N VAL A 156 2.00 15.08 4.14
CA VAL A 156 0.88 14.37 3.53
C VAL A 156 0.09 13.71 4.64
N VAL A 157 -1.21 13.99 4.69
CA VAL A 157 -2.14 13.37 5.63
C VAL A 157 -3.10 12.49 4.85
N MET A 158 -3.13 11.20 5.19
CA MET A 158 -3.93 10.19 4.51
C MET A 158 -4.85 9.50 5.51
N GLN A 159 -6.04 9.16 5.07
CA GLN A 159 -6.94 8.24 5.77
C GLN A 159 -6.79 6.85 5.17
N ASN A 160 -6.48 5.84 5.99
CA ASN A 160 -6.36 4.44 5.57
C ASN A 160 -5.40 4.21 4.40
N ARG A 161 -4.27 4.95 4.38
CA ARG A 161 -3.26 4.93 3.30
C ARG A 161 -3.79 5.30 1.91
N ARG A 162 -4.96 5.93 1.82
CA ARG A 162 -5.58 6.30 0.55
C ARG A 162 -4.96 7.58 0.00
N TRP A 163 -4.56 7.53 -1.25
CA TRP A 163 -4.02 8.68 -1.99
C TRP A 163 -5.11 9.54 -2.63
N ASP A 164 -6.28 8.96 -2.91
CA ASP A 164 -7.40 9.64 -3.55
C ASP A 164 -8.05 10.72 -2.68
N ASN A 165 -7.98 10.59 -1.35
CA ASN A 165 -8.50 11.57 -0.40
C ASN A 165 -7.42 12.20 0.48
N CYS A 166 -6.14 12.11 0.09
CA CYS A 166 -5.06 12.67 0.89
C CYS A 166 -5.03 14.20 0.83
N VAL A 167 -4.54 14.81 1.91
CA VAL A 167 -4.28 16.25 1.99
C VAL A 167 -2.78 16.49 1.92
N VAL A 168 -2.35 17.16 0.86
CA VAL A 168 -0.94 17.44 0.61
C VAL A 168 -0.62 18.88 0.99
N ASN A 169 0.41 19.08 1.81
CA ASN A 169 0.93 20.36 2.25
C ASN A 169 -0.17 21.32 2.79
N PRO A 170 -1.01 20.90 3.75
CA PRO A 170 -1.92 21.82 4.42
C PRO A 170 -1.13 22.98 5.04
N LYS A 171 -1.76 24.13 5.19
CA LYS A 171 -1.11 25.29 5.79
C LYS A 171 -1.11 25.17 7.31
N PRO A 172 0.06 25.26 7.99
CA PRO A 172 0.10 25.32 9.44
C PRO A 172 -0.53 26.63 9.92
N ASN A 173 -1.16 26.61 11.07
CA ASN A 173 -1.75 27.81 11.69
C ASN A 173 -0.91 28.30 12.89
N ILE A 174 -0.02 27.50 13.44
CA ILE A 174 0.88 27.88 14.50
C ILE A 174 2.30 27.52 14.10
N GLN A 175 3.23 28.47 14.31
CA GLN A 175 4.65 28.28 14.10
C GLN A 175 5.42 28.70 15.35
N ALA A 176 6.26 27.82 15.86
CA ALA A 176 7.23 28.09 16.93
C ALA A 176 8.67 27.89 16.38
N ALA A 177 9.68 28.06 17.19
CA ALA A 177 11.08 28.00 16.76
C ALA A 177 11.46 26.71 16.03
N ASN A 178 10.98 25.53 16.51
CA ASN A 178 11.33 24.24 15.96
C ASN A 178 10.08 23.34 15.76
N LYS A 179 8.91 23.96 15.66
CA LYS A 179 7.62 23.25 15.60
C LYS A 179 6.63 24.01 14.73
N ILE A 180 5.88 23.28 13.92
CA ILE A 180 4.66 23.78 13.27
C ILE A 180 3.46 22.93 13.69
N GLU A 181 2.30 23.55 13.81
CA GLU A 181 1.07 22.88 14.23
C GLU A 181 -0.06 23.17 13.25
N PHE A 182 -0.92 22.16 13.12
CA PHE A 182 -2.08 22.11 12.25
C PHE A 182 -3.28 21.75 13.11
N THR A 183 -3.92 22.75 13.69
CA THR A 183 -5.08 22.60 14.55
C THR A 183 -6.27 23.32 13.96
N HIS A 184 -7.46 22.81 14.15
CA HIS A 184 -8.68 23.43 13.62
C HIS A 184 -8.59 23.74 12.10
N ASN A 185 -7.90 22.87 11.36
CA ASN A 185 -7.76 23.04 9.92
C ASN A 185 -8.83 22.23 9.18
N ARG A 186 -9.78 22.94 8.55
CA ARG A 186 -10.88 22.31 7.82
C ARG A 186 -10.44 21.44 6.63
N GLN A 187 -9.23 21.62 6.10
CA GLN A 187 -8.68 20.73 5.08
C GLN A 187 -8.39 19.32 5.63
N LEU A 188 -8.25 19.20 6.95
CA LEU A 188 -7.93 17.94 7.65
C LEU A 188 -9.19 17.26 8.22
N ILE A 189 -10.35 17.57 7.66
CA ILE A 189 -11.61 16.89 7.98
C ILE A 189 -11.87 15.84 6.91
N PHE A 190 -11.96 14.59 7.35
CA PHE A 190 -12.18 13.42 6.51
C PHE A 190 -13.57 12.83 6.79
N PRO A 191 -14.21 12.18 5.81
CA PRO A 191 -15.41 11.41 6.08
C PRO A 191 -15.14 10.33 7.14
N ALA A 192 -16.01 10.22 8.12
CA ALA A 192 -16.05 9.07 8.99
C ALA A 192 -16.79 7.96 8.24
N GLY A 193 -16.14 6.84 8.03
CA GLY A 193 -16.69 5.68 7.33
C GLY A 193 -16.93 4.52 8.28
N ASN A 194 -17.50 3.45 7.75
CA ASN A 194 -17.48 2.15 8.40
C ASN A 194 -16.14 1.46 8.11
N GLU A 195 -15.85 0.44 8.90
CA GLU A 195 -14.69 -0.42 8.73
C GLU A 195 -14.77 -1.18 7.39
N TYR A 196 -13.63 -1.61 6.86
CA TYR A 196 -13.58 -2.47 5.69
C TYR A 196 -14.21 -3.82 5.98
N HIS A 197 -14.96 -4.34 5.02
CA HIS A 197 -15.49 -5.69 5.11
C HIS A 197 -14.36 -6.71 5.03
N LYS A 198 -14.40 -7.70 5.91
CA LYS A 198 -13.41 -8.77 5.98
C LYS A 198 -13.96 -10.05 5.37
N PHE A 199 -13.14 -10.77 4.67
CA PHE A 199 -13.38 -12.15 4.28
C PHE A 199 -12.07 -12.92 4.27
N GLU A 200 -12.16 -14.23 4.24
CA GLU A 200 -10.99 -15.08 4.33
C GLU A 200 -11.21 -16.33 3.45
N ILE A 201 -10.22 -16.69 2.66
CA ILE A 201 -10.18 -17.92 1.88
C ILE A 201 -8.88 -18.62 2.26
N LEU A 202 -8.98 -19.63 3.11
CA LEU A 202 -7.84 -20.42 3.59
C LEU A 202 -7.70 -21.74 2.85
N ASP A 203 -8.81 -22.25 2.28
CA ASP A 203 -8.89 -23.51 1.55
C ASP A 203 -9.92 -23.34 0.43
N VAL A 204 -9.59 -23.81 -0.74
CA VAL A 204 -10.48 -23.73 -1.91
C VAL A 204 -11.67 -24.70 -1.85
N HIS A 205 -11.68 -25.64 -0.89
CA HIS A 205 -12.72 -26.63 -0.71
C HIS A 205 -13.70 -26.30 0.43
N VAL A 206 -13.29 -25.40 1.34
CA VAL A 206 -14.05 -25.11 2.56
C VAL A 206 -14.31 -23.62 2.69
N PRO A 207 -15.57 -23.17 2.75
CA PRO A 207 -15.89 -21.79 3.07
C PRO A 207 -15.37 -21.40 4.46
N THR A 208 -14.68 -20.25 4.55
CA THR A 208 -14.21 -19.67 5.79
C THR A 208 -14.89 -18.33 6.07
N LEU A 209 -14.27 -17.42 6.80
CA LEU A 209 -14.90 -16.18 7.26
C LEU A 209 -15.55 -15.39 6.12
N ASN A 210 -16.86 -15.14 6.24
CA ASN A 210 -17.69 -14.37 5.29
C ASN A 210 -17.74 -14.91 3.85
N VAL A 211 -17.34 -16.15 3.63
CA VAL A 211 -17.55 -16.88 2.39
C VAL A 211 -18.83 -17.72 2.52
N ASP A 212 -19.79 -17.53 1.62
CA ASP A 212 -21.04 -18.28 1.58
C ASP A 212 -20.81 -19.69 1.01
N ARG A 213 -20.07 -19.77 -0.10
CA ARG A 213 -19.76 -21.04 -0.75
C ARG A 213 -18.50 -20.97 -1.61
N MET A 214 -17.86 -22.13 -1.75
CA MET A 214 -16.80 -22.41 -2.70
C MET A 214 -17.33 -23.37 -3.77
N GLU A 215 -17.11 -23.05 -5.03
CA GLU A 215 -17.59 -23.84 -6.16
C GLU A 215 -16.49 -24.01 -7.22
N TRP A 216 -16.44 -25.20 -7.83
CA TRP A 216 -15.55 -25.42 -8.96
C TRP A 216 -16.32 -25.22 -10.27
N PHE A 217 -15.86 -24.29 -11.08
CA PHE A 217 -16.29 -24.10 -12.47
C PHE A 217 -15.06 -24.18 -13.37
N ASP A 218 -14.91 -25.34 -14.03
CA ASP A 218 -13.74 -25.63 -14.86
C ASP A 218 -13.27 -24.43 -15.69
N PRO A 219 -12.03 -23.98 -15.58
CA PRO A 219 -10.91 -24.57 -14.86
C PRO A 219 -10.57 -23.89 -13.51
N TYR A 220 -11.48 -23.16 -12.87
CA TYR A 220 -11.17 -22.33 -11.70
C TYR A 220 -12.09 -22.56 -10.52
N TYR A 221 -11.59 -22.31 -9.31
CA TYR A 221 -12.39 -22.16 -8.10
C TYR A 221 -13.04 -20.78 -8.01
N HIS A 222 -14.25 -20.75 -7.50
CA HIS A 222 -15.05 -19.54 -7.29
C HIS A 222 -15.50 -19.46 -5.84
N ALA A 223 -15.19 -18.34 -5.18
CA ALA A 223 -15.67 -18.00 -3.85
C ALA A 223 -16.81 -16.98 -3.96
N THR A 224 -17.98 -17.32 -3.49
CA THR A 224 -19.09 -16.38 -3.38
C THR A 224 -19.15 -15.87 -1.94
N LEU A 225 -19.03 -14.57 -1.76
CA LEU A 225 -19.11 -13.94 -0.44
C LEU A 225 -20.58 -13.73 -0.03
N TYR A 226 -20.83 -13.70 1.29
CA TYR A 226 -22.12 -13.24 1.78
C TYR A 226 -22.41 -11.83 1.30
N PRO A 227 -23.67 -11.53 0.88
CA PRO A 227 -24.01 -10.21 0.38
C PRO A 227 -23.81 -9.13 1.44
N ASN A 228 -23.03 -8.12 1.11
CA ASN A 228 -22.85 -6.93 1.93
C ASN A 228 -24.08 -6.01 1.80
N GLN A 229 -24.41 -5.32 2.89
CA GLN A 229 -25.48 -4.35 2.93
C GLN A 229 -24.91 -3.00 3.40
N THR A 230 -25.46 -1.93 2.88
CA THR A 230 -25.13 -0.59 3.38
C THR A 230 -25.46 -0.51 4.86
N ALA A 231 -24.46 -0.28 5.69
CA ALA A 231 -24.65 -0.13 7.14
C ALA A 231 -25.49 1.13 7.42
N ARG A 232 -26.51 1.00 8.28
CA ARG A 232 -27.36 2.12 8.70
C ARG A 232 -26.76 2.88 9.89
N ASN A 233 -25.95 2.19 10.69
CA ASN A 233 -25.30 2.72 11.87
C ASN A 233 -23.85 2.28 11.86
N TYR A 234 -22.97 3.07 12.46
CA TYR A 234 -21.61 2.67 12.71
C TYR A 234 -21.57 1.50 13.70
N LEU A 235 -20.88 0.45 13.32
CA LEU A 235 -20.57 -0.69 14.18
C LEU A 235 -19.05 -0.85 14.16
N TYR A 236 -18.43 -0.73 15.31
CA TYR A 236 -16.99 -0.96 15.44
C TYR A 236 -16.68 -2.44 15.20
N ASP A 237 -15.81 -2.68 14.25
CA ASP A 237 -15.18 -3.97 14.00
C ASP A 237 -13.72 -3.72 13.62
N GLU A 238 -12.78 -4.36 14.29
CA GLU A 238 -11.37 -4.20 13.95
C GLU A 238 -11.08 -4.80 12.59
N ASP A 239 -10.72 -3.98 11.63
CA ASP A 239 -10.37 -4.36 10.26
C ASP A 239 -8.86 -4.25 10.01
N GLN A 240 -8.45 -4.51 8.78
CA GLN A 240 -7.06 -4.37 8.34
C GLN A 240 -6.85 -3.12 7.47
N ASN A 241 -7.75 -2.14 7.53
CA ASN A 241 -7.72 -0.91 6.72
C ASN A 241 -7.62 -1.18 5.21
N GLY A 242 -8.26 -2.24 4.73
CA GLY A 242 -8.24 -2.65 3.33
C GLY A 242 -7.02 -3.46 2.91
N ALA A 243 -6.10 -3.76 3.84
CA ALA A 243 -4.95 -4.62 3.56
C ALA A 243 -5.36 -6.08 3.38
N PHE A 244 -4.55 -6.84 2.67
CA PHE A 244 -4.69 -8.29 2.52
C PHE A 244 -3.43 -9.01 2.95
N ILE A 245 -3.58 -10.27 3.35
CA ILE A 245 -2.48 -11.17 3.71
C ILE A 245 -2.74 -12.47 3.00
N ILE A 246 -1.73 -13.00 2.30
CA ILE A 246 -1.79 -14.32 1.68
C ILE A 246 -1.48 -15.37 2.75
N ARG A 247 -2.37 -16.35 2.90
CA ARG A 247 -2.20 -17.50 3.81
C ARG A 247 -3.11 -18.66 3.42
N ASN A 248 -2.76 -19.86 3.85
CA ASN A 248 -3.55 -21.07 3.67
C ASN A 248 -3.79 -21.78 5.02
N SER A 249 -4.62 -22.82 5.00
CA SER A 249 -4.95 -23.63 6.18
C SER A 249 -3.82 -24.56 6.61
N ASP A 250 -2.90 -24.87 5.72
CA ASP A 250 -1.89 -25.92 5.92
C ASP A 250 -0.60 -25.37 6.55
N ASP A 251 -0.52 -24.04 6.68
CA ASP A 251 0.63 -23.31 7.25
C ASP A 251 1.97 -23.66 6.56
N GLU A 252 1.87 -24.09 5.28
CA GLU A 252 3.01 -24.37 4.42
C GLU A 252 3.48 -23.08 3.72
N ASP A 253 4.44 -23.19 2.83
CA ASP A 253 4.95 -22.07 2.05
C ASP A 253 3.86 -21.40 1.20
N VAL A 254 3.30 -20.32 1.76
CA VAL A 254 2.17 -19.59 1.15
C VAL A 254 2.53 -18.98 -0.20
N ALA A 255 3.80 -18.71 -0.47
CA ALA A 255 4.25 -18.13 -1.72
C ALA A 255 4.06 -19.06 -2.92
N THR A 256 4.06 -20.38 -2.67
CA THR A 256 4.02 -21.39 -3.73
C THR A 256 2.84 -22.35 -3.63
N THR A 257 2.10 -22.35 -2.51
CA THR A 257 1.01 -23.31 -2.27
C THR A 257 -0.39 -22.69 -2.20
N CYS A 258 -0.50 -21.36 -2.26
CA CYS A 258 -1.80 -20.69 -2.30
C CYS A 258 -2.40 -20.71 -3.71
N ASP A 259 -3.67 -21.05 -3.80
CA ASP A 259 -4.41 -21.10 -5.06
C ASP A 259 -5.02 -19.73 -5.40
N TYR A 260 -5.23 -19.46 -6.68
CA TYR A 260 -5.96 -18.30 -7.18
C TYR A 260 -7.44 -18.63 -7.34
N VAL A 261 -8.29 -17.72 -6.86
CA VAL A 261 -9.74 -17.93 -6.79
C VAL A 261 -10.49 -16.74 -7.34
N PHE A 262 -11.52 -16.97 -8.17
CA PHE A 262 -12.45 -15.91 -8.55
C PHE A 262 -13.38 -15.56 -7.39
N THR A 263 -13.26 -14.34 -6.86
CA THR A 263 -14.09 -13.89 -5.73
C THR A 263 -15.27 -13.06 -6.22
N HIS A 264 -16.49 -13.48 -5.86
CA HIS A 264 -17.74 -12.81 -6.22
C HIS A 264 -18.24 -11.95 -5.07
N PHE A 265 -18.27 -10.65 -5.27
CA PHE A 265 -18.79 -9.65 -4.32
C PHE A 265 -20.23 -9.28 -4.69
N THR A 266 -21.10 -9.20 -3.71
CA THR A 266 -22.48 -8.75 -3.88
C THR A 266 -22.77 -7.62 -2.90
N LEU A 267 -23.14 -6.44 -3.40
CA LEU A 267 -23.61 -5.32 -2.60
C LEU A 267 -25.15 -5.17 -2.75
N LYS A 268 -25.87 -5.26 -1.64
CA LYS A 268 -27.29 -4.89 -1.56
C LYS A 268 -27.39 -3.41 -1.15
N SER A 269 -27.60 -2.55 -2.13
CA SER A 269 -27.74 -1.11 -1.92
C SER A 269 -28.99 -0.59 -2.65
N PRO A 270 -29.66 0.44 -2.13
CA PRO A 270 -30.61 1.20 -2.94
C PRO A 270 -29.92 1.73 -4.20
N GLN A 271 -30.69 1.88 -5.28
CA GLN A 271 -30.16 2.52 -6.48
C GLN A 271 -29.67 3.94 -6.15
N LEU A 272 -28.43 4.24 -6.51
CA LEU A 272 -27.82 5.55 -6.31
C LEU A 272 -27.92 6.35 -7.61
N PRO A 273 -28.88 7.28 -7.75
CA PRO A 273 -28.99 8.08 -8.96
C PRO A 273 -27.72 8.93 -9.16
N GLY A 274 -27.03 8.73 -10.27
CA GLY A 274 -25.80 9.47 -10.61
C GLY A 274 -24.57 9.07 -9.80
N GLY A 275 -24.61 7.96 -9.06
CA GLY A 275 -23.48 7.38 -8.33
C GLY A 275 -22.98 6.10 -8.99
N GLU A 276 -21.74 5.77 -8.71
CA GLU A 276 -21.08 4.52 -9.11
C GLU A 276 -20.66 3.73 -7.87
N VAL A 277 -20.46 2.42 -8.04
CA VAL A 277 -20.02 1.53 -6.97
C VAL A 277 -18.62 1.05 -7.29
N TYR A 278 -17.73 1.22 -6.33
CA TYR A 278 -16.34 0.81 -6.45
C TYR A 278 -15.99 -0.23 -5.39
N LEU A 279 -15.11 -1.15 -5.75
CA LEU A 279 -14.46 -2.04 -4.81
C LEU A 279 -13.12 -1.41 -4.43
N ASN A 280 -12.89 -1.19 -3.13
CA ASN A 280 -11.66 -0.59 -2.63
C ASN A 280 -10.94 -1.51 -1.65
N GLY A 281 -9.64 -1.61 -1.80
CA GLY A 281 -8.72 -2.35 -0.95
C GLY A 281 -7.29 -2.12 -1.41
N GLU A 282 -6.33 -2.68 -0.71
CA GLU A 282 -4.91 -2.56 -1.07
C GLU A 282 -4.63 -3.11 -2.46
N TRP A 283 -5.33 -4.19 -2.88
CA TRP A 283 -5.24 -4.77 -4.24
C TRP A 283 -5.71 -3.83 -5.37
N THR A 284 -6.44 -2.77 -5.06
CA THR A 284 -6.80 -1.72 -6.03
C THR A 284 -5.84 -0.53 -5.95
N TYR A 285 -4.75 -0.66 -5.20
CA TYR A 285 -3.80 0.42 -4.87
C TYR A 285 -4.48 1.63 -4.24
N ASN A 286 -5.63 1.44 -3.58
CA ASN A 286 -6.48 2.50 -3.05
C ASN A 286 -6.77 3.61 -4.08
N ARG A 287 -6.97 3.23 -5.34
CA ARG A 287 -7.35 4.09 -6.47
C ARG A 287 -8.60 3.53 -7.13
N PHE A 288 -9.39 4.40 -7.69
CA PHE A 288 -10.61 4.07 -8.45
C PHE A 288 -10.45 4.43 -9.91
#